data_85afe15022497e13a0da9fd42c8e61e7
#
_entry.id   85afe15022497e13a0da9fd42c8e61e7
#
_cell.length_a   1.000
_cell.length_b   1.000
_cell.length_c   1.000
_cell.angle_alpha   90.00
_cell.angle_beta   90.00
_cell.angle_gamma   90.00
#
_symmetry.space_group_name_H-M   'P 1'
#
loop_
_entity.id
_entity.type
_entity.pdbx_description
1 polymer ?
#
loop_
_entity_poly.entity_id
_entity_poly.type
_entity_poly.pdbx_seq_one_letter_code
_entity_poly.pdbx_strand_id
1 'polypeptide(L)'
;ESYWMRVQSPDAGKSDKVAKNRGFVFIPEPGDLVMVGFEQGNPDRPYVTGSLFYKANSEGAATDNSVKSIRTRSGHILEFNDDEGGDWGITIKDRNGCMFHLDTKGEEILISAPQKITIDAKDIVISANNQINMVADKGILANGRENISFVTKTMQTDVENDCVLSAKEFTGITEKTEIQSTKENLVLSSGKEVINKSKSKKIRLS
;
A
#
# COMPACT_ATOMS: atom_id res chain seq x y z
N GLU A 1 -27.78 30.50 27.94
CA GLU A 1 -27.43 31.26 26.73
C GLU A 1 -26.25 30.56 26.07
N SER A 2 -26.29 30.36 24.74
CA SER A 2 -25.23 29.80 23.96
C SER A 2 -24.51 30.92 23.19
N TYR A 3 -23.18 30.95 23.25
CA TYR A 3 -22.36 31.91 22.53
C TYR A 3 -21.62 31.19 21.39
N TRP A 4 -21.60 31.81 20.21
CA TRP A 4 -20.70 31.41 19.14
C TRP A 4 -19.32 31.98 19.40
N MET A 5 -18.32 31.11 19.59
CA MET A 5 -16.93 31.48 19.78
C MET A 5 -16.09 31.05 18.61
N ARG A 6 -15.14 31.89 18.22
CA ARG A 6 -14.10 31.49 17.24
C ARG A 6 -13.11 30.55 17.90
N VAL A 7 -12.62 29.59 17.14
CA VAL A 7 -11.54 28.69 17.59
C VAL A 7 -10.24 29.12 16.93
N GLN A 8 -9.21 29.37 17.73
CA GLN A 8 -7.87 29.65 17.23
C GLN A 8 -7.28 28.40 16.62
N SER A 9 -6.61 28.54 15.49
CA SER A 9 -5.87 27.47 14.79
C SER A 9 -4.48 27.98 14.44
N PRO A 10 -3.46 27.11 14.34
CA PRO A 10 -2.11 27.48 13.89
C PRO A 10 -2.10 28.11 12.49
N ASP A 11 -2.98 27.67 11.59
CA ASP A 11 -3.23 28.28 10.29
C ASP A 11 -4.71 28.10 9.91
N ALA A 12 -5.33 29.16 9.43
CA ALA A 12 -6.73 29.14 9.02
C ALA A 12 -7.00 30.21 7.93
N GLY A 13 -7.75 29.85 6.90
CA GLY A 13 -8.11 30.82 5.87
C GLY A 13 -8.67 30.22 4.60
N LYS A 14 -8.43 30.96 3.52
CA LYS A 14 -8.78 30.58 2.14
C LYS A 14 -7.63 30.95 1.20
N SER A 15 -7.65 30.44 0.00
CA SER A 15 -6.79 30.86 -1.11
C SER A 15 -7.57 30.81 -2.43
N ASP A 16 -6.97 31.22 -3.51
CA ASP A 16 -7.57 31.13 -4.85
C ASP A 16 -7.89 29.70 -5.28
N LYS A 17 -7.11 28.72 -4.77
CA LYS A 17 -7.30 27.29 -5.06
C LYS A 17 -8.16 26.56 -4.04
N VAL A 18 -8.24 27.06 -2.80
CA VAL A 18 -8.98 26.43 -1.69
C VAL A 18 -9.91 27.47 -1.10
N ALA A 19 -11.16 27.43 -1.51
CA ALA A 19 -12.16 28.46 -1.17
C ALA A 19 -12.55 28.48 0.31
N LYS A 20 -12.44 27.33 1.04
CA LYS A 20 -12.82 27.17 2.46
C LYS A 20 -11.88 26.20 3.16
N ASN A 21 -11.73 26.37 4.48
CA ASN A 21 -11.03 25.43 5.38
C ASN A 21 -9.55 25.17 5.00
N ARG A 22 -8.86 26.14 4.45
CA ARG A 22 -7.40 26.06 4.33
C ARG A 22 -6.80 26.16 5.73
N GLY A 23 -5.88 25.24 6.05
CA GLY A 23 -5.18 25.19 7.33
C GLY A 23 -5.59 24.00 8.19
N PHE A 24 -5.48 24.13 9.50
CA PHE A 24 -5.82 23.09 10.46
C PHE A 24 -7.24 23.23 10.94
N VAL A 25 -8.08 22.21 10.70
CA VAL A 25 -9.49 22.20 11.11
C VAL A 25 -9.65 21.16 12.21
N PHE A 26 -9.30 21.54 13.44
CA PHE A 26 -9.47 20.76 14.66
C PHE A 26 -10.35 21.54 15.63
N ILE A 27 -11.65 21.26 15.60
CA ILE A 27 -12.64 21.90 16.47
C ILE A 27 -12.84 21.02 17.70
N PRO A 28 -12.85 21.59 18.91
CA PRO A 28 -13.13 20.82 20.12
C PRO A 28 -14.48 20.09 20.05
N GLU A 29 -14.52 18.88 20.59
CA GLU A 29 -15.74 18.08 20.66
C GLU A 29 -16.58 18.49 21.91
N PRO A 30 -17.91 18.29 21.88
CA PRO A 30 -18.72 18.47 23.09
C PRO A 30 -18.23 17.64 24.25
N GLY A 31 -17.92 18.30 25.37
CA GLY A 31 -17.35 17.70 26.57
C GLY A 31 -15.85 17.92 26.75
N ASP A 32 -15.17 18.47 25.75
CA ASP A 32 -13.77 18.86 25.88
C ASP A 32 -13.62 20.08 26.80
N LEU A 33 -12.53 20.08 27.59
CA LEU A 33 -12.10 21.24 28.35
C LEU A 33 -11.29 22.15 27.44
N VAL A 34 -11.71 23.41 27.32
CA VAL A 34 -11.05 24.40 26.45
C VAL A 34 -10.55 25.60 27.26
N MET A 35 -9.46 26.18 26.80
CA MET A 35 -8.98 27.46 27.28
C MET A 35 -9.61 28.59 26.46
N VAL A 36 -10.13 29.60 27.13
CA VAL A 36 -10.78 30.77 26.52
C VAL A 36 -9.96 32.02 26.75
N GLY A 37 -9.65 32.74 25.68
CA GLY A 37 -9.09 34.07 25.71
C GLY A 37 -10.13 35.14 25.36
N PHE A 38 -9.81 36.42 25.64
CA PHE A 38 -10.66 37.56 25.38
C PHE A 38 -9.90 38.58 24.53
N GLU A 39 -10.48 38.95 23.39
CA GLU A 39 -9.87 39.91 22.46
C GLU A 39 -9.70 41.26 23.13
N GLN A 40 -8.46 41.73 23.29
CA GLN A 40 -8.09 42.97 24.01
C GLN A 40 -8.64 43.03 25.43
N GLY A 41 -8.87 41.89 26.09
CA GLY A 41 -9.43 41.81 27.46
C GLY A 41 -10.95 42.08 27.52
N ASN A 42 -11.63 42.14 26.39
CA ASN A 42 -13.06 42.40 26.35
C ASN A 42 -13.88 41.11 26.58
N PRO A 43 -14.66 40.99 27.66
CA PRO A 43 -15.46 39.79 27.97
C PRO A 43 -16.51 39.44 26.90
N ASP A 44 -16.94 40.39 26.11
CA ASP A 44 -17.92 40.19 25.03
C ASP A 44 -17.32 39.63 23.75
N ARG A 45 -15.99 39.41 23.72
CA ARG A 45 -15.26 38.88 22.58
C ARG A 45 -14.40 37.66 22.96
N PRO A 46 -15.03 36.57 23.44
CA PRO A 46 -14.34 35.36 23.77
C PRO A 46 -13.88 34.59 22.53
N TYR A 47 -12.78 33.87 22.63
CA TYR A 47 -12.32 32.90 21.63
C TYR A 47 -11.61 31.72 22.29
N VAL A 48 -11.72 30.54 21.73
CA VAL A 48 -11.04 29.33 22.19
C VAL A 48 -9.61 29.34 21.71
N THR A 49 -8.63 29.22 22.62
CA THR A 49 -7.19 29.17 22.32
C THR A 49 -6.67 27.77 22.13
N GLY A 50 -7.35 26.74 22.66
CA GLY A 50 -7.00 25.34 22.56
C GLY A 50 -7.76 24.47 23.53
N SER A 51 -7.56 23.16 23.44
CA SER A 51 -8.10 22.16 24.37
C SER A 51 -7.05 21.74 25.39
N LEU A 52 -7.50 21.32 26.57
CA LEU A 52 -6.67 20.85 27.66
C LEU A 52 -6.94 19.37 27.94
N PHE A 53 -5.89 18.58 28.09
CA PHE A 53 -6.01 17.25 28.68
C PHE A 53 -6.35 17.36 30.16
N TYR A 54 -7.36 16.63 30.63
CA TYR A 54 -7.86 16.74 32.01
C TYR A 54 -8.40 15.39 32.51
N LYS A 55 -8.02 15.01 33.76
CA LYS A 55 -8.45 13.76 34.41
C LYS A 55 -8.27 12.50 33.57
N ALA A 56 -9.36 11.71 33.40
CA ALA A 56 -9.35 10.46 32.64
C ALA A 56 -9.05 10.64 31.14
N ASN A 57 -9.10 11.88 30.61
CA ASN A 57 -8.76 12.21 29.22
C ASN A 57 -7.30 12.67 29.09
N SER A 58 -6.47 12.48 30.11
CA SER A 58 -5.20 13.19 30.28
C SER A 58 -3.94 12.39 30.00
N GLU A 59 -4.03 11.14 29.53
CA GLU A 59 -2.86 10.43 29.04
C GLU A 59 -2.45 10.95 27.65
N GLY A 60 -2.11 12.25 27.60
CA GLY A 60 -1.77 12.93 26.36
C GLY A 60 -0.37 12.62 25.84
N ALA A 61 0.51 12.02 26.66
CA ALA A 61 1.88 11.71 26.28
C ALA A 61 2.39 10.46 27.00
N ALA A 62 3.31 9.73 26.37
CA ALA A 62 4.14 8.75 27.04
C ALA A 62 4.97 9.42 28.16
N THR A 63 5.36 8.69 29.20
CA THR A 63 6.08 9.23 30.36
C THR A 63 7.39 9.93 29.99
N ASP A 64 8.07 9.45 28.94
CA ASP A 64 9.31 9.98 28.39
C ASP A 64 9.09 10.93 27.19
N ASN A 65 7.82 11.20 26.85
CA ASN A 65 7.44 12.02 25.69
C ASN A 65 7.97 11.52 24.34
N SER A 66 8.22 10.21 24.20
CA SER A 66 8.70 9.59 22.96
C SER A 66 7.64 9.55 21.86
N VAL A 67 6.34 9.59 22.20
CA VAL A 67 5.24 9.49 21.24
C VAL A 67 4.55 10.84 21.03
N LYS A 68 4.42 11.26 19.77
CA LYS A 68 3.60 12.39 19.34
C LYS A 68 2.54 11.88 18.39
N SER A 69 1.27 12.27 18.58
CA SER A 69 0.19 11.76 17.74
C SER A 69 -0.92 12.77 17.49
N ILE A 70 -1.58 12.59 16.34
CA ILE A 70 -2.88 13.16 16.02
C ILE A 70 -3.86 12.00 15.99
N ARG A 71 -4.88 12.04 16.86
CA ARG A 71 -5.90 11.01 16.94
C ARG A 71 -7.29 11.62 16.79
N THR A 72 -8.08 11.08 15.88
CA THR A 72 -9.45 11.53 15.65
C THR A 72 -10.43 10.83 16.60
N ARG A 73 -11.63 11.37 16.72
CA ARG A 73 -12.73 10.81 17.53
C ARG A 73 -13.04 9.34 17.20
N SER A 74 -12.94 8.92 15.96
CA SER A 74 -13.21 7.56 15.51
C SER A 74 -12.01 6.62 15.64
N GLY A 75 -10.83 7.13 16.06
CA GLY A 75 -9.64 6.32 16.30
C GLY A 75 -8.68 6.21 15.11
N HIS A 76 -8.78 7.09 14.11
CA HIS A 76 -7.72 7.22 13.11
C HIS A 76 -6.51 7.92 13.73
N ILE A 77 -5.31 7.50 13.37
CA ILE A 77 -4.05 7.92 14.01
C ILE A 77 -3.03 8.33 12.95
N LEU A 78 -2.34 9.44 13.22
CA LEU A 78 -1.03 9.77 12.69
C LEU A 78 -0.09 9.86 13.90
N GLU A 79 0.93 9.02 13.95
CA GLU A 79 1.83 8.89 15.11
C GLU A 79 3.29 8.95 14.67
N PHE A 80 4.09 9.65 15.47
CA PHE A 80 5.54 9.68 15.41
C PHE A 80 6.03 9.07 16.73
N ASN A 81 6.76 7.97 16.66
CA ASN A 81 7.30 7.27 17.79
C ASN A 81 8.83 7.32 17.75
N ASP A 82 9.43 7.95 18.75
CA ASP A 82 10.88 8.11 18.90
C ASP A 82 11.48 7.07 19.88
N ASP A 83 10.70 6.08 20.34
CA ASP A 83 11.18 5.01 21.22
C ASP A 83 11.95 3.95 20.45
N GLU A 84 13.28 3.99 20.54
CA GLU A 84 14.19 3.01 19.90
C GLU A 84 14.00 1.58 20.44
N GLY A 85 13.42 1.40 21.62
CA GLY A 85 13.10 0.10 22.22
C GLY A 85 11.74 -0.46 21.81
N GLY A 86 10.87 0.39 21.22
CA GLY A 86 9.51 0.08 20.81
C GLY A 86 9.32 0.12 19.29
N ASP A 87 8.17 0.64 18.88
CA ASP A 87 7.78 0.78 17.46
C ASP A 87 8.34 2.09 16.89
N TRP A 88 9.66 2.25 16.88
CA TRP A 88 10.34 3.45 16.41
C TRP A 88 10.02 3.72 14.94
N GLY A 89 9.29 4.79 14.69
CA GLY A 89 8.89 5.09 13.32
C GLY A 89 7.70 6.03 13.20
N ILE A 90 7.10 6.03 11.99
CA ILE A 90 5.94 6.86 11.66
C ILE A 90 4.79 5.96 11.23
N THR A 91 3.64 6.10 11.87
CA THR A 91 2.46 5.28 11.61
C THR A 91 1.27 6.13 11.19
N ILE A 92 0.65 5.78 10.07
CA ILE A 92 -0.70 6.23 9.70
C ILE A 92 -1.60 5.02 9.76
N LYS A 93 -2.62 5.04 10.61
CA LYS A 93 -3.51 3.89 10.83
C LYS A 93 -4.95 4.33 10.94
N ASP A 94 -5.84 3.57 10.32
CA ASP A 94 -7.26 3.73 10.51
C ASP A 94 -7.78 2.84 11.66
N ARG A 95 -9.01 3.05 12.05
CA ARG A 95 -9.68 2.25 13.10
C ARG A 95 -9.77 0.76 12.78
N ASN A 96 -9.86 0.40 11.50
CA ASN A 96 -10.13 -0.97 11.04
C ASN A 96 -8.86 -1.75 10.69
N GLY A 97 -7.68 -1.16 10.85
CA GLY A 97 -6.39 -1.80 10.68
C GLY A 97 -5.74 -1.61 9.30
N CYS A 98 -6.28 -0.74 8.44
CA CYS A 98 -5.50 -0.27 7.29
C CYS A 98 -4.34 0.58 7.82
N MET A 99 -3.11 0.31 7.34
CA MET A 99 -1.90 0.90 7.92
C MET A 99 -0.84 1.18 6.86
N PHE A 100 -0.18 2.30 7.05
CA PHE A 100 1.10 2.65 6.44
C PHE A 100 2.08 2.93 7.56
N HIS A 101 3.17 2.18 7.62
CA HIS A 101 4.17 2.28 8.68
C HIS A 101 5.58 2.38 8.08
N LEU A 102 6.32 3.36 8.52
CA LEU A 102 7.75 3.54 8.26
C LEU A 102 8.49 3.03 9.49
N ASP A 103 9.03 1.82 9.45
CA ASP A 103 9.86 1.26 10.53
C ASP A 103 11.29 1.80 10.40
N THR A 104 11.68 2.65 11.33
CA THR A 104 13.01 3.27 11.33
C THR A 104 14.09 2.25 11.72
N LYS A 105 13.79 1.31 12.61
CA LYS A 105 14.72 0.29 13.07
C LYS A 105 14.95 -0.80 12.03
N GLY A 106 13.88 -1.23 11.36
CA GLY A 106 13.93 -2.25 10.31
C GLY A 106 14.35 -1.69 8.95
N GLU A 107 14.43 -0.37 8.78
CA GLU A 107 14.65 0.31 7.49
C GLU A 107 13.64 -0.12 6.41
N GLU A 108 12.38 -0.34 6.80
CA GLU A 108 11.36 -0.87 5.92
C GLU A 108 10.05 -0.04 5.92
N ILE A 109 9.25 -0.27 4.88
CA ILE A 109 7.92 0.34 4.74
C ILE A 109 6.90 -0.78 4.65
N LEU A 110 5.93 -0.78 5.56
CA LEU A 110 4.81 -1.71 5.58
C LEU A 110 3.52 -1.02 5.13
N ILE A 111 2.88 -1.57 4.10
CA ILE A 111 1.55 -1.18 3.67
C ILE A 111 0.62 -2.38 3.88
N SER A 112 -0.38 -2.23 4.72
CA SER A 112 -1.28 -3.33 5.10
C SER A 112 -2.74 -2.90 5.08
N ALA A 113 -3.60 -3.79 4.61
CA ALA A 113 -5.05 -3.62 4.67
C ALA A 113 -5.74 -4.97 4.88
N PRO A 114 -6.75 -5.09 5.76
CA PRO A 114 -7.45 -6.35 6.03
C PRO A 114 -8.19 -6.93 4.84
N GLN A 115 -8.58 -6.12 3.86
CA GLN A 115 -9.42 -6.56 2.73
C GLN A 115 -8.73 -6.38 1.39
N LYS A 116 -8.26 -5.18 1.06
CA LYS A 116 -7.79 -4.88 -0.29
C LYS A 116 -6.86 -3.67 -0.33
N ILE A 117 -5.80 -3.76 -1.11
CA ILE A 117 -4.97 -2.63 -1.55
C ILE A 117 -5.19 -2.47 -3.07
N THR A 118 -5.50 -1.25 -3.51
CA THR A 118 -5.61 -0.92 -4.93
C THR A 118 -4.56 0.14 -5.25
N ILE A 119 -3.73 -0.13 -6.25
CA ILE A 119 -2.77 0.82 -6.81
C ILE A 119 -3.22 1.11 -8.25
N ASP A 120 -3.59 2.35 -8.53
CA ASP A 120 -4.10 2.78 -9.82
C ASP A 120 -3.35 4.04 -10.26
N ALA A 121 -2.70 3.95 -11.43
CA ALA A 121 -1.95 5.05 -12.01
C ALA A 121 -1.80 4.85 -13.52
N LYS A 122 -1.41 5.90 -14.23
CA LYS A 122 -1.03 5.81 -15.64
C LYS A 122 0.15 4.85 -15.83
N ASP A 123 1.17 4.96 -14.97
CA ASP A 123 2.36 4.11 -15.00
C ASP A 123 2.70 3.67 -13.57
N ILE A 124 3.01 2.38 -13.38
CA ILE A 124 3.46 1.79 -12.12
C ILE A 124 4.82 1.13 -12.36
N VAL A 125 5.85 1.57 -11.64
CA VAL A 125 7.19 0.99 -11.71
C VAL A 125 7.53 0.38 -10.35
N ILE A 126 7.84 -0.93 -10.35
CA ILE A 126 8.31 -1.65 -9.18
C ILE A 126 9.72 -2.13 -9.49
N SER A 127 10.72 -1.67 -8.73
CA SER A 127 12.13 -1.98 -8.94
C SER A 127 12.77 -2.39 -7.63
N ALA A 128 13.53 -3.48 -7.65
CA ALA A 128 14.31 -3.95 -6.52
C ALA A 128 15.70 -4.41 -7.00
N ASN A 129 16.74 -4.08 -6.24
CA ASN A 129 18.10 -4.52 -6.57
C ASN A 129 18.33 -6.00 -6.35
N ASN A 130 17.56 -6.62 -5.47
CA ASN A 130 17.71 -8.03 -5.10
C ASN A 130 16.54 -8.88 -5.61
N GLN A 131 15.34 -8.69 -5.07
CA GLN A 131 14.23 -9.60 -5.34
C GLN A 131 12.87 -8.90 -5.26
N ILE A 132 11.93 -9.32 -6.11
CA ILE A 132 10.51 -9.00 -6.01
C ILE A 132 9.76 -10.30 -5.78
N ASN A 133 9.12 -10.46 -4.61
CA ASN A 133 8.26 -11.59 -4.28
C ASN A 133 6.79 -11.24 -4.49
N MET A 134 6.07 -12.09 -5.22
CA MET A 134 4.61 -12.04 -5.33
C MET A 134 4.04 -13.39 -4.88
N VAL A 135 3.29 -13.40 -3.80
CA VAL A 135 2.70 -14.61 -3.21
C VAL A 135 1.20 -14.42 -3.04
N ALA A 136 0.41 -15.40 -3.44
CA ALA A 136 -1.03 -15.40 -3.25
C ALA A 136 -1.54 -16.83 -3.02
N ASP A 137 -2.39 -17.03 -2.02
CA ASP A 137 -2.97 -18.34 -1.69
C ASP A 137 -3.88 -18.90 -2.79
N LYS A 138 -4.53 -18.03 -3.56
CA LYS A 138 -5.52 -18.44 -4.57
C LYS A 138 -5.05 -18.25 -6.00
N GLY A 139 -4.29 -17.20 -6.28
CA GLY A 139 -3.82 -16.96 -7.63
C GLY A 139 -3.28 -15.56 -7.88
N ILE A 140 -2.40 -15.47 -8.87
CA ILE A 140 -1.84 -14.23 -9.40
C ILE A 140 -2.34 -14.10 -10.85
N LEU A 141 -3.04 -13.00 -11.15
CA LEU A 141 -3.51 -12.70 -12.49
C LEU A 141 -2.72 -11.53 -13.08
N ALA A 142 -2.02 -11.78 -14.18
CA ALA A 142 -1.35 -10.75 -14.96
C ALA A 142 -2.06 -10.57 -16.31
N ASN A 143 -2.60 -9.38 -16.57
CA ASN A 143 -3.32 -9.05 -17.79
C ASN A 143 -2.66 -7.86 -18.50
N GLY A 144 -2.10 -8.08 -19.67
CA GLY A 144 -1.63 -7.03 -20.57
C GLY A 144 -2.47 -7.00 -21.85
N ARG A 145 -2.99 -5.85 -22.24
CA ARG A 145 -3.79 -5.75 -23.49
C ARG A 145 -2.94 -5.89 -24.75
N GLU A 146 -1.69 -5.45 -24.70
CA GLU A 146 -0.78 -5.46 -25.83
C GLU A 146 0.30 -6.53 -25.68
N ASN A 147 1.02 -6.52 -24.55
CA ASN A 147 2.07 -7.50 -24.30
C ASN A 147 2.26 -7.77 -22.81
N ILE A 148 2.88 -8.91 -22.51
CA ILE A 148 3.54 -9.24 -21.25
C ILE A 148 4.92 -9.77 -21.62
N SER A 149 5.99 -9.13 -21.14
CA SER A 149 7.36 -9.49 -21.49
C SER A 149 8.15 -9.91 -20.24
N PHE A 150 8.83 -11.05 -20.32
CA PHE A 150 9.76 -11.54 -19.31
C PHE A 150 11.16 -11.62 -19.90
N VAL A 151 12.11 -10.84 -19.34
CA VAL A 151 13.51 -10.86 -19.75
C VAL A 151 14.33 -11.36 -18.56
N THR A 152 14.89 -12.55 -18.67
CA THR A 152 15.58 -13.20 -17.56
C THR A 152 16.65 -14.17 -18.07
N LYS A 153 17.66 -14.45 -17.25
CA LYS A 153 18.66 -15.51 -17.53
C LYS A 153 18.08 -16.92 -17.37
N THR A 154 17.16 -17.10 -16.42
CA THR A 154 16.55 -18.40 -16.12
C THR A 154 15.08 -18.18 -15.81
N MET A 155 14.20 -18.92 -16.44
CA MET A 155 12.78 -18.98 -16.12
C MET A 155 12.44 -20.43 -15.76
N GLN A 156 11.87 -20.62 -14.56
CA GLN A 156 11.37 -21.93 -14.11
C GLN A 156 9.88 -21.81 -13.85
N THR A 157 9.14 -22.82 -14.27
CA THR A 157 7.69 -22.92 -14.04
C THR A 157 7.39 -24.33 -13.55
N ASP A 158 6.98 -24.44 -12.29
CA ASP A 158 6.53 -25.68 -11.67
C ASP A 158 5.00 -25.60 -11.52
N VAL A 159 4.29 -26.55 -12.14
CA VAL A 159 2.83 -26.60 -12.14
C VAL A 159 2.39 -27.99 -11.72
N GLU A 160 1.65 -28.07 -10.62
CA GLU A 160 1.20 -29.34 -10.05
C GLU A 160 0.16 -30.06 -10.92
N ASN A 161 -0.77 -29.33 -11.52
CA ASN A 161 -1.88 -29.88 -12.30
C ASN A 161 -1.73 -29.55 -13.79
N ASP A 162 -2.27 -28.42 -14.24
CA ASP A 162 -2.39 -28.10 -15.66
C ASP A 162 -1.59 -26.85 -16.04
N CYS A 163 -0.75 -26.96 -17.06
CA CYS A 163 -0.15 -25.81 -17.74
C CYS A 163 -0.71 -25.67 -19.14
N VAL A 164 -1.54 -24.67 -19.37
CA VAL A 164 -2.20 -24.44 -20.67
C VAL A 164 -1.61 -23.21 -21.35
N LEU A 165 -1.04 -23.41 -22.54
CA LEU A 165 -0.56 -22.33 -23.42
C LEU A 165 -1.47 -22.30 -24.65
N SER A 166 -2.24 -21.21 -24.82
CA SER A 166 -3.10 -21.00 -25.98
C SER A 166 -2.67 -19.73 -26.70
N ALA A 167 -2.31 -19.84 -27.96
CA ALA A 167 -1.85 -18.73 -28.78
C ALA A 167 -2.26 -18.92 -30.23
N LYS A 168 -2.40 -17.82 -30.97
CA LYS A 168 -2.55 -17.86 -32.42
C LYS A 168 -1.29 -18.39 -33.10
N GLU A 169 -0.13 -18.03 -32.56
CA GLU A 169 1.18 -18.50 -33.01
C GLU A 169 2.08 -18.70 -31.77
N PHE A 170 2.78 -19.82 -31.71
CA PHE A 170 3.76 -20.14 -30.69
C PHE A 170 5.11 -20.41 -31.34
N THR A 171 6.12 -19.61 -31.02
CA THR A 171 7.47 -19.77 -31.56
C THR A 171 8.46 -19.95 -30.41
N GLY A 172 9.20 -21.05 -30.42
CA GLY A 172 10.31 -21.33 -29.49
C GLY A 172 11.63 -21.45 -30.26
N ILE A 173 12.64 -20.65 -29.87
CA ILE A 173 14.00 -20.73 -30.40
C ILE A 173 14.93 -21.12 -29.27
N THR A 174 15.55 -22.28 -29.35
CA THR A 174 16.40 -22.83 -28.30
C THR A 174 17.62 -23.55 -28.87
N GLU A 175 18.70 -23.62 -28.13
CA GLU A 175 19.86 -24.46 -28.49
C GLU A 175 19.55 -25.96 -28.27
N LYS A 176 18.84 -26.28 -27.20
CA LYS A 176 18.39 -27.65 -26.89
C LYS A 176 16.95 -27.59 -26.39
N THR A 177 16.10 -28.44 -26.94
CA THR A 177 14.73 -28.67 -26.47
C THR A 177 14.58 -30.12 -26.06
N GLU A 178 14.06 -30.36 -24.88
CA GLU A 178 13.70 -31.71 -24.42
C GLU A 178 12.27 -31.66 -23.89
N ILE A 179 11.40 -32.53 -24.40
CA ILE A 179 10.01 -32.65 -23.99
C ILE A 179 9.79 -34.13 -23.64
N GLN A 180 9.45 -34.40 -22.40
CA GLN A 180 9.26 -35.76 -21.90
C GLN A 180 7.91 -35.91 -21.20
N SER A 181 7.18 -36.95 -21.52
CA SER A 181 6.02 -37.42 -20.76
C SER A 181 6.41 -38.71 -20.01
N THR A 182 6.25 -38.74 -18.70
CA THR A 182 6.71 -39.84 -17.84
C THR A 182 5.67 -40.91 -17.57
N LYS A 183 4.37 -40.59 -17.76
CA LYS A 183 3.26 -41.50 -17.43
C LYS A 183 2.34 -41.78 -18.60
N GLU A 184 2.11 -40.76 -19.42
CA GLU A 184 1.13 -40.80 -20.51
C GLU A 184 1.81 -40.53 -21.85
N ASN A 185 1.07 -40.61 -22.94
CA ASN A 185 1.59 -40.33 -24.27
C ASN A 185 1.90 -38.85 -24.46
N LEU A 186 3.02 -38.55 -25.12
CA LEU A 186 3.24 -37.24 -25.72
C LEU A 186 2.55 -37.19 -27.07
N VAL A 187 1.49 -36.38 -27.22
CA VAL A 187 0.72 -36.26 -28.42
C VAL A 187 1.04 -34.93 -29.11
N LEU A 188 1.53 -35.02 -30.35
CA LEU A 188 1.71 -33.89 -31.27
C LEU A 188 0.69 -34.04 -32.39
N SER A 189 -0.28 -33.16 -32.53
CA SER A 189 -1.29 -33.18 -33.56
C SER A 189 -1.42 -31.85 -34.29
N SER A 190 -1.75 -31.90 -35.57
CA SER A 190 -1.96 -30.72 -36.40
C SER A 190 -3.14 -30.96 -37.32
N GLY A 191 -3.95 -29.94 -37.60
CA GLY A 191 -5.01 -30.01 -38.60
C GLY A 191 -4.51 -30.06 -40.04
N LYS A 192 -3.20 -29.87 -40.29
CA LYS A 192 -2.59 -29.97 -41.61
C LYS A 192 -1.40 -30.94 -41.58
N GLU A 193 -0.26 -30.50 -41.08
CA GLU A 193 0.99 -31.27 -41.13
C GLU A 193 1.78 -31.08 -39.84
N VAL A 194 2.48 -32.13 -39.40
CA VAL A 194 3.55 -32.07 -38.41
C VAL A 194 4.88 -32.23 -39.14
N ILE A 195 5.66 -31.17 -39.26
CA ILE A 195 6.89 -31.16 -40.04
C ILE A 195 8.09 -31.20 -39.11
N ASN A 196 8.85 -32.29 -39.12
CA ASN A 196 10.13 -32.43 -38.44
C ASN A 196 11.28 -32.29 -39.43
N LYS A 197 12.17 -31.31 -39.23
CA LYS A 197 13.34 -31.10 -40.10
C LYS A 197 14.63 -31.19 -39.27
N SER A 198 15.62 -31.93 -39.77
CA SER A 198 16.95 -32.02 -39.20
C SER A 198 18.00 -31.68 -40.21
N LYS A 199 18.95 -30.83 -39.89
CA LYS A 199 20.11 -30.54 -40.76
C LYS A 199 20.99 -31.74 -40.93
N SER A 200 21.08 -32.67 -39.96
CA SER A 200 21.87 -33.89 -40.02
C SER A 200 21.22 -35.05 -40.76
N LYS A 201 20.00 -34.85 -41.30
CA LYS A 201 19.18 -35.86 -41.99
C LYS A 201 18.86 -37.11 -41.12
N LYS A 202 19.01 -37.05 -39.81
CA LYS A 202 18.69 -38.18 -38.90
C LYS A 202 17.51 -37.74 -37.99
N ILE A 203 16.40 -38.43 -38.15
CA ILE A 203 15.25 -38.40 -37.23
C ILE A 203 15.18 -39.82 -36.65
N ARG A 204 15.32 -39.99 -35.35
CA ARG A 204 15.16 -41.28 -34.66
C ARG A 204 13.80 -41.28 -33.98
N LEU A 205 12.99 -42.26 -34.33
CA LEU A 205 11.76 -42.62 -33.64
C LEU A 205 12.03 -43.94 -32.93
N SER A 206 11.99 -43.96 -31.63
CA SER A 206 12.16 -45.15 -30.82
C SER A 206 10.89 -45.46 -30.07
#